data_06b0c9504440cdbdf558d20dedb0f363
#
_entry.id   06b0c9504440cdbdf558d20dedb0f363
#
_cell.length_a   1.000
_cell.length_b   1.000
_cell.length_c   1.000
_cell.angle_alpha   90.00
_cell.angle_beta   90.00
_cell.angle_gamma   90.00
#
_symmetry.space_group_name_H-M   'P 1'
#
loop_
_entity.id
_entity.type
_entity.pdbx_description
1 polymer ?
#
loop_
_entity_poly.entity_id
_entity_poly.type
_entity_poly.pdbx_seq_one_letter_code
_entity_poly.pdbx_strand_id
1 'polypeptide(L)' 'MAVRYTKQFLGKLEDIFAESDYVLRYEKGNFKSGYCVLKDTKIAIVNKYYTVEGKISSLVDIL' A
#
# COMPACT_ATOMS: atom_id res chain seq x y z
N MET A 1 -18.77 -6.74 -6.03
CA MET A 1 -18.45 -6.81 -4.58
C MET A 1 -17.97 -5.46 -4.11
N ALA A 2 -18.55 -4.96 -3.04
CA ALA A 2 -18.18 -3.65 -2.52
C ALA A 2 -16.87 -3.73 -1.72
N VAL A 3 -15.96 -2.81 -2.00
CA VAL A 3 -14.73 -2.68 -1.24
C VAL A 3 -15.03 -1.89 0.03
N ARG A 4 -14.67 -2.46 1.17
CA ARG A 4 -14.85 -1.78 2.45
C ARG A 4 -13.55 -1.06 2.82
N TYR A 5 -13.64 0.24 2.98
CA TYR A 5 -12.48 1.07 3.33
C TYR A 5 -12.35 1.14 4.85
N THR A 6 -11.95 0.04 5.46
CA THR A 6 -11.78 -0.07 6.91
C THR A 6 -10.34 -0.44 7.25
N LYS A 7 -9.97 -0.22 8.53
CA LYS A 7 -8.64 -0.62 9.01
C LYS A 7 -8.44 -2.13 8.90
N GLN A 8 -9.49 -2.91 9.06
CA GLN A 8 -9.41 -4.36 8.92
C GLN A 8 -9.05 -4.76 7.49
N PHE A 9 -9.67 -4.09 6.51
CA PHE A 9 -9.37 -4.38 5.12
C PHE A 9 -7.95 -3.93 4.77
N LEU A 10 -7.53 -2.78 5.29
CA LEU A 10 -6.16 -2.30 5.10
C LEU A 10 -5.16 -3.32 5.67
N GLY A 11 -5.42 -3.86 6.85
CA GLY A 11 -4.57 -4.88 7.43
C GLY A 11 -4.47 -6.14 6.57
N LYS A 12 -5.57 -6.55 5.97
CA LYS A 12 -5.56 -7.69 5.05
C LYS A 12 -4.73 -7.41 3.81
N LEU A 13 -4.81 -6.21 3.27
CA LEU A 13 -3.98 -5.81 2.13
C LEU A 13 -2.50 -5.80 2.51
N GLU A 14 -2.18 -5.30 3.69
CA GLU A 14 -0.80 -5.32 4.18
C GLU A 14 -0.27 -6.75 4.29
N ASP A 15 -1.10 -7.67 4.76
CA ASP A 15 -0.73 -9.09 4.84
C ASP A 15 -0.47 -9.68 3.47
N ILE A 16 -1.31 -9.33 2.48
CA ILE A 16 -1.13 -9.79 1.10
C ILE A 16 0.21 -9.30 0.55
N PHE A 17 0.53 -8.02 0.78
CA PHE A 17 1.81 -7.49 0.33
C PHE A 17 2.99 -8.15 1.06
N ALA A 18 2.84 -8.44 2.33
CA ALA A 18 3.90 -9.08 3.11
C ALA A 18 4.16 -10.53 2.65
N GLU A 19 3.13 -11.22 2.20
CA GLU A 19 3.26 -12.59 1.70
C GLU A 19 3.71 -12.67 0.24
N SER A 20 3.65 -11.55 -0.48
CA SER A 20 4.15 -11.46 -1.85
C SER A 20 5.59 -10.94 -1.84
N ASP A 21 6.15 -10.72 -3.03
CA ASP A 21 7.52 -10.23 -3.15
C ASP A 21 7.65 -8.73 -2.90
N TYR A 22 6.60 -8.09 -2.40
CA TYR A 22 6.62 -6.67 -2.14
C TYR A 22 7.15 -6.36 -0.74
N VAL A 23 7.90 -5.26 -0.64
CA VAL A 23 8.23 -4.63 0.63
C VAL A 23 7.32 -3.42 0.78
N LEU A 24 6.48 -3.43 1.79
CA LEU A 24 5.55 -2.33 2.03
C LEU A 24 6.18 -1.31 2.98
N ARG A 25 6.18 -0.04 2.57
CA ARG A 25 6.75 1.04 3.37
C ARG A 25 5.78 2.20 3.47
N TYR A 26 5.69 2.76 4.65
CA TYR A 26 4.94 3.99 4.90
C TYR A 26 5.93 5.12 5.12
N GLU A 27 5.85 6.15 4.28
CA GLU A 27 6.76 7.28 4.35
C GLU A 27 5.97 8.58 4.46
N LYS A 28 6.53 9.57 5.14
CA LYS A 28 5.95 10.90 5.25
C LYS A 28 6.46 11.77 4.11
N GLY A 29 5.58 12.62 3.56
CA GLY A 29 6.02 13.57 2.56
C GLY A 29 4.88 14.02 1.65
N ASN A 30 5.22 14.92 0.75
CA ASN A 30 4.28 15.44 -0.26
C ASN A 30 4.47 14.66 -1.56
N PHE A 31 4.12 13.39 -1.54
CA PHE A 31 4.25 12.55 -2.73
C PHE A 31 3.03 11.67 -2.85
N LYS A 32 2.81 11.15 -4.05
CA LYS A 32 1.77 10.17 -4.31
C LYS A 32 2.31 8.77 -4.04
N SER A 33 1.46 7.92 -3.49
CA SER A 33 1.81 6.51 -3.30
C SER A 33 2.10 5.84 -4.65
N GLY A 34 2.97 4.85 -4.63
CA GLY A 34 3.33 4.13 -5.84
C GLY A 34 4.22 2.96 -5.50
N TYR A 35 4.83 2.38 -6.52
CA TYR A 35 5.80 1.33 -6.27
C TYR A 35 7.04 1.53 -7.15
N CYS A 36 8.14 0.97 -6.70
CA CYS A 36 9.38 0.96 -7.48
C CYS A 36 10.07 -0.38 -7.34
N VAL A 37 10.98 -0.65 -8.27
CA VAL A 37 11.77 -1.89 -8.25
C VAL A 37 13.23 -1.49 -8.08
N LEU A 38 13.86 -2.03 -7.03
CA LEU A 38 15.28 -1.81 -6.75
C LEU A 38 15.95 -3.16 -6.60
N LYS A 39 16.88 -3.48 -7.50
CA LYS A 39 17.66 -4.74 -7.42
C LYS A 39 16.78 -5.95 -7.18
N ASP A 40 15.78 -6.16 -8.01
CA ASP A 40 14.83 -7.27 -7.93
C ASP A 40 13.89 -7.22 -6.72
N THR A 41 13.90 -6.14 -5.96
CA THR A 41 12.98 -5.94 -4.84
C THR A 41 11.87 -4.98 -5.26
N LYS A 42 10.63 -5.42 -5.13
CA LYS A 42 9.47 -4.58 -5.40
C LYS A 42 9.07 -3.86 -4.12
N ILE A 43 9.09 -2.55 -4.15
CA ILE A 43 8.77 -1.73 -2.98
C ILE A 43 7.49 -0.96 -3.24
N ALA A 44 6.48 -1.17 -2.40
CA ALA A 44 5.25 -0.41 -2.42
C ALA A 44 5.36 0.69 -1.36
N ILE A 45 5.32 1.95 -1.80
CA ILE A 45 5.45 3.11 -0.91
C ILE A 45 4.09 3.76 -0.78
N VAL A 46 3.62 3.91 0.45
CA VAL A 46 2.33 4.53 0.73
C VAL A 46 2.55 5.77 1.59
N ASN A 47 1.90 6.87 1.23
CA ASN A 47 2.01 8.11 1.99
C ASN A 47 1.33 7.94 3.35
N LYS A 48 2.10 8.13 4.41
CA LYS A 48 1.63 7.95 5.78
C LYS A 48 0.52 8.94 6.16
N TYR A 49 0.45 10.08 5.48
CA TYR A 49 -0.56 11.09 5.76
C TYR A 49 -1.91 10.80 5.12
N TYR A 50 -1.99 9.79 4.25
CA TYR A 50 -3.26 9.45 3.64
C TYR A 50 -4.22 8.87 4.67
N THR A 51 -5.52 9.06 4.44
CA THR A 51 -6.56 8.41 5.23
C THR A 51 -6.53 6.90 4.99
N VAL A 52 -7.25 6.14 5.80
CA VAL A 52 -7.37 4.68 5.60
C VAL A 52 -7.88 4.40 4.19
N GLU A 53 -8.88 5.15 3.74
CA GLU A 53 -9.43 5.00 2.39
C GLU A 53 -8.38 5.28 1.33
N GLY A 54 -7.61 6.35 1.50
CA GLY A 54 -6.54 6.70 0.56
C GLY A 54 -5.45 5.64 0.51
N LYS A 55 -5.08 5.07 1.65
CA LYS A 55 -4.09 3.99 1.71
C LYS A 55 -4.59 2.74 0.99
N ILE A 56 -5.85 2.37 1.22
CA ILE A 56 -6.45 1.20 0.56
C ILE A 56 -6.49 1.41 -0.95
N SER A 57 -6.93 2.58 -1.41
CA SER A 57 -6.97 2.90 -2.83
C SER A 57 -5.58 2.80 -3.46
N SER A 58 -4.56 3.30 -2.76
CA SER A 58 -3.19 3.25 -3.25
C SER A 58 -2.70 1.81 -3.40
N LEU A 59 -2.97 0.96 -2.41
CA LEU A 59 -2.55 -0.44 -2.46
C LEU A 59 -3.28 -1.22 -3.53
N VAL A 60 -4.57 -0.97 -3.70
CA VAL A 60 -5.37 -1.62 -4.76
C VAL A 60 -4.85 -1.23 -6.14
N ASP A 61 -4.48 0.03 -6.33
CA ASP A 61 -3.92 0.49 -7.60
C ASP A 61 -2.57 -0.16 -7.91
N ILE A 62 -1.77 -0.45 -6.89
CA ILE A 62 -0.48 -1.10 -7.06
C ILE A 62 -0.64 -2.57 -7.45
N LEU A 63 -1.65 -3.22 -6.89
CA LEU A 63 -1.95 -4.59 -7.24
C LEU A 63 -2.49 -4.64 -8.68
#